data_293f25e2e313c4bb6eba62efad6c4b0e
#
_entry.id   293f25e2e313c4bb6eba62efad6c4b0e
#
_cell.length_a   1.000
_cell.length_b   1.000
_cell.length_c   1.000
_cell.angle_alpha   90.00
_cell.angle_beta   90.00
_cell.angle_gamma   90.00
#
_symmetry.space_group_name_H-M   'P 1'
#
loop_
_entity.id
_entity.type
_entity.pdbx_description
1 polymer ?
#
loop_
_entity_poly.entity_id
_entity_poly.type
_entity_poly.pdbx_seq_one_letter_code
_entity_poly.pdbx_strand_id
1 'polypeptide(L)'
;MKRFFPILWKALKWGVIATCCLELLSFAVITTTNWIIYGNLREGPKAVYDPYTLFLMGNGVWPTANTAFVENHPELSRVVWFFGGSTMRASAAPYQHSIPSLLAKTLNETEKPYAYNCFNFGVNSFNSLLEVKYLEKQFIEFPIRPQLVVFYDGANDANYFAVQKTPYAHEGKERVQGVIESYYKSGFGILKPFNAAYYASFTRELLQKLLYTAEPVDPHSPELALYVDLTVKRYDFAARLCAAYGAQFLLFLQPVYWVETCKDVNPAVAASEKETILGRKTFPHVRDNFMTVYAALEKALAGKPYFVDLRNCLCGRNAPVYTADGVHNTDAGREGIAAAMLPAIRERFPAKPVTTDGGAS
;
A
#
# COMPACT_ATOMS: atom_id res chain seq x y z
N MET A 1 -59.59 7.15 4.14
CA MET A 1 -58.35 6.95 4.92
C MET A 1 -58.15 5.55 5.47
N LYS A 2 -59.15 4.82 5.99
CA LYS A 2 -58.99 3.49 6.62
C LYS A 2 -58.45 2.35 5.71
N ARG A 3 -58.58 2.43 4.39
CA ARG A 3 -58.06 1.39 3.45
C ARG A 3 -56.65 1.66 2.93
N PHE A 4 -56.11 2.85 3.06
CA PHE A 4 -54.80 3.25 2.57
C PHE A 4 -53.68 2.77 3.50
N PHE A 5 -53.91 2.79 4.81
CA PHE A 5 -52.93 2.41 5.82
C PHE A 5 -52.42 0.95 5.73
N PRO A 6 -53.30 -0.06 5.56
CA PRO A 6 -52.85 -1.45 5.42
C PRO A 6 -52.09 -1.72 4.12
N ILE A 7 -52.38 -0.99 3.04
CA ILE A 7 -51.64 -1.13 1.77
C ILE A 7 -50.25 -0.54 1.90
N LEU A 8 -50.15 0.65 2.48
CA LEU A 8 -48.87 1.33 2.73
C LEU A 8 -47.98 0.47 3.68
N TRP A 9 -48.58 -0.12 4.74
CA TRP A 9 -47.88 -1.01 5.67
C TRP A 9 -47.38 -2.28 4.99
N LYS A 10 -48.18 -2.90 4.12
CA LYS A 10 -47.73 -4.05 3.33
C LYS A 10 -46.59 -3.69 2.38
N ALA A 11 -46.68 -2.58 1.66
CA ALA A 11 -45.65 -2.10 0.78
C ALA A 11 -44.35 -1.82 1.53
N LEU A 12 -44.41 -1.16 2.70
CA LEU A 12 -43.26 -0.90 3.55
C LEU A 12 -42.61 -2.20 4.05
N LYS A 13 -43.44 -3.14 4.54
CA LYS A 13 -42.95 -4.45 4.99
C LYS A 13 -42.20 -5.21 3.89
N TRP A 14 -42.81 -5.28 2.69
CA TRP A 14 -42.18 -5.98 1.59
C TRP A 14 -40.96 -5.24 1.06
N GLY A 15 -40.94 -3.93 1.10
CA GLY A 15 -39.77 -3.11 0.78
C GLY A 15 -38.60 -3.38 1.72
N VAL A 16 -38.86 -3.43 3.03
CA VAL A 16 -37.82 -3.77 4.03
C VAL A 16 -37.29 -5.20 3.81
N ILE A 17 -38.21 -6.17 3.63
CA ILE A 17 -37.80 -7.57 3.38
C ILE A 17 -36.94 -7.66 2.11
N ALA A 18 -37.35 -7.04 1.01
CA ALA A 18 -36.61 -7.06 -0.24
C ALA A 18 -35.21 -6.42 -0.08
N THR A 19 -35.11 -5.30 0.63
CA THR A 19 -33.82 -4.65 0.93
C THR A 19 -32.92 -5.56 1.74
N CYS A 20 -33.45 -6.18 2.83
CA CYS A 20 -32.66 -7.12 3.63
C CYS A 20 -32.18 -8.33 2.81
N CYS A 21 -33.05 -8.89 1.97
CA CYS A 21 -32.68 -10.02 1.10
C CYS A 21 -31.57 -9.61 0.10
N LEU A 22 -31.68 -8.41 -0.47
CA LEU A 22 -30.69 -7.88 -1.41
C LEU A 22 -29.34 -7.63 -0.73
N GLU A 23 -29.32 -7.06 0.48
CA GLU A 23 -28.10 -6.88 1.28
C GLU A 23 -27.45 -8.22 1.62
N LEU A 24 -28.21 -9.22 2.05
CA LEU A 24 -27.69 -10.55 2.36
C LEU A 24 -27.11 -11.25 1.12
N LEU A 25 -27.81 -11.14 -0.02
CA LEU A 25 -27.33 -11.68 -1.29
C LEU A 25 -26.03 -11.00 -1.72
N SER A 26 -25.99 -9.69 -1.67
CA SER A 26 -24.80 -8.90 -2.01
C SER A 26 -23.61 -9.23 -1.11
N PHE A 27 -23.84 -9.35 0.19
CA PHE A 27 -22.84 -9.82 1.15
C PHE A 27 -22.30 -11.22 0.80
N ALA A 28 -23.21 -12.17 0.47
CA ALA A 28 -22.82 -13.52 0.09
C ALA A 28 -21.97 -13.53 -1.19
N VAL A 29 -22.35 -12.75 -2.20
CA VAL A 29 -21.60 -12.64 -3.47
C VAL A 29 -20.22 -12.05 -3.21
N ILE A 30 -20.12 -10.93 -2.49
CA ILE A 30 -18.83 -10.28 -2.18
C ILE A 30 -17.92 -11.23 -1.40
N THR A 31 -18.46 -11.88 -0.37
CA THR A 31 -17.70 -12.80 0.49
C THR A 31 -17.20 -14.02 -0.30
N THR A 32 -18.07 -14.63 -1.11
CA THR A 32 -17.69 -15.77 -1.95
C THR A 32 -16.64 -15.38 -3.00
N THR A 33 -16.79 -14.22 -3.62
CA THR A 33 -15.82 -13.71 -4.59
C THR A 33 -14.46 -13.45 -3.93
N ASN A 34 -14.45 -12.84 -2.75
CA ASN A 34 -13.22 -12.62 -1.99
C ASN A 34 -12.55 -13.96 -1.61
N TRP A 35 -13.34 -14.96 -1.21
CA TRP A 35 -12.82 -16.29 -0.92
C TRP A 35 -12.18 -16.96 -2.15
N ILE A 36 -12.83 -16.88 -3.30
CA ILE A 36 -12.29 -17.44 -4.56
C ILE A 36 -11.00 -16.73 -4.95
N ILE A 37 -10.93 -15.40 -4.78
CA ILE A 37 -9.78 -14.60 -5.22
C ILE A 37 -8.62 -14.68 -4.23
N TYR A 38 -8.90 -14.64 -2.92
CA TYR A 38 -7.90 -14.51 -1.86
C TYR A 38 -7.74 -15.75 -0.99
N GLY A 39 -8.53 -16.80 -1.24
CA GLY A 39 -8.45 -18.08 -0.49
C GLY A 39 -8.96 -18.00 0.95
N ASN A 40 -9.59 -16.90 1.36
CA ASN A 40 -9.95 -16.70 2.76
C ASN A 40 -11.33 -16.03 2.94
N LEU A 41 -12.25 -16.73 3.66
CA LEU A 41 -13.59 -16.24 3.98
C LEU A 41 -13.61 -15.20 5.11
N ARG A 42 -12.61 -15.19 5.98
CA ARG A 42 -12.67 -14.50 7.27
C ARG A 42 -11.74 -13.32 7.44
N GLU A 43 -10.74 -13.20 6.60
CA GLU A 43 -9.66 -12.24 6.81
C GLU A 43 -9.47 -11.27 5.65
N GLY A 44 -10.54 -10.58 5.30
CA GLY A 44 -10.32 -9.22 4.80
C GLY A 44 -9.63 -8.44 5.93
N PRO A 45 -8.66 -7.56 5.64
CA PRO A 45 -8.00 -6.79 6.68
C PRO A 45 -9.06 -6.03 7.48
N LYS A 46 -9.22 -6.37 8.77
CA LYS A 46 -10.12 -5.65 9.65
C LYS A 46 -9.57 -4.24 9.79
N ALA A 47 -10.30 -3.25 9.26
CA ALA A 47 -9.98 -1.86 9.52
C ALA A 47 -10.34 -1.53 10.97
N VAL A 48 -9.39 -0.96 11.69
CA VAL A 48 -9.61 -0.36 13.00
C VAL A 48 -9.48 1.15 12.91
N TYR A 49 -10.21 1.88 13.72
CA TYR A 49 -10.07 3.34 13.78
C TYR A 49 -8.66 3.73 14.23
N ASP A 50 -8.09 4.70 13.55
CA ASP A 50 -6.81 5.31 13.90
C ASP A 50 -6.93 6.84 13.84
N PRO A 51 -6.49 7.58 14.88
CA PRO A 51 -6.68 9.04 14.95
C PRO A 51 -5.85 9.83 13.93
N TYR A 52 -4.78 9.26 13.37
CA TYR A 52 -3.93 9.92 12.37
C TYR A 52 -4.38 9.61 10.94
N THR A 53 -4.64 8.34 10.65
CA THR A 53 -4.91 7.86 9.29
C THR A 53 -6.39 7.56 9.03
N LEU A 54 -7.26 7.79 10.02
CA LEU A 54 -8.68 7.43 10.10
C LEU A 54 -8.90 5.93 10.25
N PHE A 55 -8.09 5.10 9.65
CA PHE A 55 -8.14 3.65 9.79
C PHE A 55 -6.75 3.04 9.60
N LEU A 56 -6.55 1.89 10.23
CA LEU A 56 -5.45 0.96 9.95
C LEU A 56 -6.04 -0.37 9.49
N MET A 57 -5.50 -0.90 8.40
CA MET A 57 -5.82 -2.24 7.91
C MET A 57 -4.91 -3.26 8.60
N GLY A 58 -5.40 -3.88 9.66
CA GLY A 58 -4.66 -4.84 10.47
C GLY A 58 -4.06 -4.22 11.74
N ASN A 59 -3.20 -4.97 12.44
CA ASN A 59 -2.72 -4.63 13.77
C ASN A 59 -1.35 -3.92 13.75
N GLY A 60 -1.29 -2.65 13.41
CA GLY A 60 -0.08 -1.83 13.62
C GLY A 60 1.21 -2.39 12.98
N VAL A 61 2.29 -2.40 13.75
CA VAL A 61 3.60 -2.90 13.29
C VAL A 61 3.54 -4.38 12.98
N TRP A 62 3.96 -4.75 11.76
CA TRP A 62 3.97 -6.14 11.34
C TRP A 62 5.25 -6.83 11.82
N PRO A 63 5.22 -8.10 12.24
CA PRO A 63 6.43 -8.81 12.64
C PRO A 63 7.51 -8.79 11.56
N THR A 64 8.76 -8.70 11.97
CA THR A 64 9.93 -8.81 11.11
C THR A 64 10.87 -9.86 11.69
N ALA A 65 11.29 -10.80 10.86
CA ALA A 65 12.28 -11.81 11.22
C ALA A 65 13.71 -11.29 11.03
N ASN A 66 14.67 -12.00 11.62
CA ASN A 66 16.12 -11.76 11.44
C ASN A 66 16.62 -10.40 11.92
N THR A 67 15.84 -9.66 12.70
CA THR A 67 16.31 -8.45 13.36
C THR A 67 17.27 -8.81 14.49
N ALA A 68 18.24 -7.93 14.76
CA ALA A 68 19.23 -8.12 15.79
C ALA A 68 19.41 -6.83 16.61
N PHE A 69 19.48 -6.97 17.94
CA PHE A 69 19.79 -5.88 18.87
C PHE A 69 21.14 -6.13 19.52
N VAL A 70 21.90 -5.05 19.76
CA VAL A 70 23.12 -5.07 20.56
C VAL A 70 22.88 -4.17 21.75
N GLU A 71 22.47 -4.76 22.88
CA GLU A 71 22.08 -4.00 24.08
C GLU A 71 23.22 -3.18 24.68
N ASN A 72 24.44 -3.74 24.68
CA ASN A 72 25.61 -3.11 25.29
C ASN A 72 26.42 -2.21 24.35
N HIS A 73 26.06 -2.16 23.07
CA HIS A 73 26.76 -1.41 22.03
C HIS A 73 25.78 -0.71 21.10
N PRO A 74 25.06 0.32 21.58
CA PRO A 74 24.02 1.01 20.78
C PRO A 74 24.60 1.64 19.51
N GLU A 75 25.90 1.97 19.48
CA GLU A 75 26.59 2.51 18.31
C GLU A 75 26.69 1.50 17.16
N LEU A 76 26.59 0.20 17.45
CA LEU A 76 26.56 -0.87 16.45
C LEU A 76 25.15 -1.19 15.98
N SER A 77 24.12 -0.69 16.66
CA SER A 77 22.74 -0.91 16.27
C SER A 77 22.34 0.01 15.11
N ARG A 78 21.69 -0.57 14.10
CA ARG A 78 21.16 0.10 12.92
C ARG A 78 19.65 -0.12 12.86
N VAL A 79 18.88 0.94 12.99
CA VAL A 79 17.42 0.87 12.99
C VAL A 79 16.86 1.38 11.66
N VAL A 80 16.10 0.53 10.99
CA VAL A 80 15.46 0.84 9.70
C VAL A 80 13.96 0.66 9.84
N TRP A 81 13.20 1.68 9.46
CA TRP A 81 11.75 1.63 9.39
C TRP A 81 11.31 1.49 7.92
N PHE A 82 10.44 0.53 7.64
CA PHE A 82 9.89 0.29 6.31
C PHE A 82 8.41 0.62 6.29
N PHE A 83 8.02 1.53 5.40
CA PHE A 83 6.63 1.90 5.11
C PHE A 83 6.28 1.44 3.70
N GLY A 84 5.00 1.24 3.44
CA GLY A 84 4.47 0.80 2.16
C GLY A 84 3.10 0.19 2.31
N GLY A 85 2.52 -0.22 1.20
CA GLY A 85 1.24 -0.91 1.15
C GLY A 85 1.32 -2.40 1.52
N SER A 86 0.38 -3.18 0.96
CA SER A 86 0.29 -4.64 1.16
C SER A 86 1.52 -5.41 0.66
N THR A 87 2.23 -4.89 -0.32
CA THR A 87 3.46 -5.46 -0.88
C THR A 87 4.62 -5.41 0.13
N MET A 88 4.77 -4.30 0.86
CA MET A 88 5.74 -4.18 1.96
C MET A 88 5.32 -5.01 3.17
N ARG A 89 4.02 -4.98 3.52
CA ARG A 89 3.48 -5.79 4.61
C ARG A 89 3.63 -7.29 4.37
N ALA A 90 3.61 -7.72 3.10
CA ALA A 90 3.61 -9.13 2.68
C ALA A 90 2.43 -9.93 3.25
N SER A 91 1.21 -9.37 3.21
CA SER A 91 0.01 -9.92 3.88
C SER A 91 -0.39 -11.32 3.42
N ALA A 92 -0.02 -11.69 2.20
CA ALA A 92 -0.32 -13.00 1.61
C ALA A 92 0.79 -14.04 1.81
N ALA A 93 1.84 -13.68 2.58
CA ALA A 93 2.99 -14.56 2.82
C ALA A 93 3.34 -14.59 4.32
N PRO A 94 4.08 -15.62 4.78
CA PRO A 94 4.69 -15.60 6.10
C PRO A 94 5.58 -14.36 6.27
N TYR A 95 5.54 -13.72 7.43
CA TYR A 95 6.31 -12.48 7.68
C TYR A 95 7.82 -12.65 7.51
N GLN A 96 8.33 -13.88 7.66
CA GLN A 96 9.73 -14.23 7.41
C GLN A 96 10.17 -13.95 5.96
N HIS A 97 9.23 -14.02 5.02
CA HIS A 97 9.42 -13.77 3.59
C HIS A 97 9.09 -12.33 3.18
N SER A 98 8.84 -11.43 4.14
CA SER A 98 8.66 -10.01 3.85
C SER A 98 9.98 -9.36 3.42
N ILE A 99 9.89 -8.32 2.58
CA ILE A 99 11.07 -7.55 2.15
C ILE A 99 11.93 -7.09 3.34
N PRO A 100 11.36 -6.50 4.43
CA PRO A 100 12.13 -6.13 5.61
C PRO A 100 12.84 -7.30 6.29
N SER A 101 12.21 -8.49 6.34
CA SER A 101 12.82 -9.69 6.93
C SER A 101 13.99 -10.23 6.10
N LEU A 102 13.85 -10.21 4.78
CA LEU A 102 14.91 -10.62 3.85
C LEU A 102 16.10 -9.66 3.91
N LEU A 103 15.83 -8.35 3.95
CA LEU A 103 16.87 -7.32 4.13
C LEU A 103 17.57 -7.45 5.48
N ALA A 104 16.80 -7.62 6.57
CA ALA A 104 17.37 -7.85 7.90
C ALA A 104 18.30 -9.05 7.93
N LYS A 105 17.90 -10.17 7.30
CA LYS A 105 18.74 -11.38 7.19
C LYS A 105 20.06 -11.04 6.49
N THR A 106 20.00 -10.51 5.28
CA THR A 106 21.19 -10.24 4.48
C THR A 106 22.13 -9.23 5.15
N LEU A 107 21.58 -8.12 5.68
CA LEU A 107 22.37 -7.11 6.36
C LEU A 107 23.05 -7.67 7.62
N ASN A 108 22.33 -8.44 8.44
CA ASN A 108 22.91 -9.04 9.66
C ASN A 108 23.93 -10.15 9.37
N GLU A 109 23.85 -10.80 8.22
CA GLU A 109 24.86 -11.77 7.79
C GLU A 109 26.12 -11.11 7.22
N THR A 110 25.98 -10.00 6.48
CA THR A 110 27.05 -9.43 5.66
C THR A 110 27.69 -8.17 6.22
N GLU A 111 27.01 -7.40 7.09
CA GLU A 111 27.47 -6.08 7.55
C GLU A 111 28.02 -6.09 8.98
N LYS A 112 28.75 -7.14 9.35
CA LYS A 112 29.40 -7.21 10.68
C LYS A 112 30.38 -6.05 10.87
N PRO A 113 30.48 -5.48 12.11
CA PRO A 113 29.87 -5.93 13.37
C PRO A 113 28.47 -5.34 13.64
N TYR A 114 27.88 -4.64 12.69
CA TYR A 114 26.60 -3.97 12.90
C TYR A 114 25.42 -4.94 13.04
N ALA A 115 24.42 -4.55 13.84
CA ALA A 115 23.18 -5.27 14.05
C ALA A 115 22.00 -4.44 13.52
N TYR A 116 21.30 -4.95 12.54
CA TYR A 116 20.19 -4.29 11.89
C TYR A 116 18.85 -4.70 12.49
N ASN A 117 18.10 -3.69 12.93
CA ASN A 117 16.74 -3.81 13.45
C ASN A 117 15.78 -3.22 12.43
N CYS A 118 15.10 -4.08 11.70
CA CYS A 118 14.16 -3.71 10.66
C CYS A 118 12.73 -3.78 11.20
N PHE A 119 12.00 -2.66 11.17
CA PHE A 119 10.59 -2.60 11.57
C PHE A 119 9.71 -2.43 10.35
N ASN A 120 8.70 -3.31 10.22
CA ASN A 120 7.76 -3.29 9.11
C ASN A 120 6.48 -2.54 9.51
N PHE A 121 6.36 -1.29 9.07
CA PHE A 121 5.18 -0.45 9.20
C PHE A 121 4.28 -0.48 7.96
N GLY A 122 4.46 -1.46 7.08
CA GLY A 122 3.58 -1.66 5.92
C GLY A 122 2.13 -1.88 6.36
N VAL A 123 1.19 -1.21 5.70
CA VAL A 123 -0.24 -1.32 5.96
C VAL A 123 -0.97 -1.57 4.64
N ASN A 124 -1.84 -2.58 4.60
CA ASN A 124 -2.61 -2.87 3.41
C ASN A 124 -3.36 -1.62 2.92
N SER A 125 -3.35 -1.42 1.61
CA SER A 125 -4.06 -0.32 0.95
C SER A 125 -3.52 1.09 1.25
N PHE A 126 -2.43 1.22 1.98
CA PHE A 126 -1.81 2.54 2.17
C PHE A 126 -1.09 3.00 0.90
N ASN A 127 -1.04 4.31 0.74
CA ASN A 127 -0.33 5.04 -0.29
C ASN A 127 0.41 6.23 0.36
N SER A 128 1.15 6.98 -0.42
CA SER A 128 1.95 8.12 0.06
C SER A 128 1.20 9.08 1.01
N LEU A 129 -0.10 9.31 0.76
CA LEU A 129 -0.91 10.20 1.60
C LEU A 129 -1.09 9.67 3.03
N LEU A 130 -1.41 8.39 3.16
CA LEU A 130 -1.64 7.75 4.46
C LEU A 130 -0.33 7.38 5.15
N GLU A 131 0.69 7.01 4.37
CA GLU A 131 2.01 6.64 4.89
C GLU A 131 2.75 7.80 5.55
N VAL A 132 2.67 9.00 4.98
CA VAL A 132 3.26 10.20 5.61
C VAL A 132 2.59 10.50 6.95
N LYS A 133 1.27 10.38 7.05
CA LYS A 133 0.56 10.54 8.34
C LYS A 133 0.91 9.44 9.34
N TYR A 134 1.11 8.22 8.84
CA TYR A 134 1.53 7.11 9.68
C TYR A 134 2.98 7.26 10.15
N LEU A 135 3.85 7.83 9.32
CA LEU A 135 5.21 8.21 9.70
C LEU A 135 5.22 9.26 10.82
N GLU A 136 4.39 10.33 10.71
CA GLU A 136 4.21 11.32 11.77
C GLU A 136 3.84 10.66 13.09
N LYS A 137 2.85 9.76 13.06
CA LYS A 137 2.43 8.97 14.22
C LYS A 137 3.60 8.20 14.83
N GLN A 138 4.37 7.48 14.00
CA GLN A 138 5.47 6.66 14.52
C GLN A 138 6.59 7.51 15.13
N PHE A 139 6.88 8.68 14.59
CA PHE A 139 7.81 9.62 15.21
C PHE A 139 7.31 10.17 16.56
N ILE A 140 6.02 10.16 16.83
CA ILE A 140 5.45 10.61 18.10
C ILE A 140 5.36 9.45 19.10
N GLU A 141 4.87 8.30 18.67
CA GLU A 141 4.43 7.22 19.57
C GLU A 141 5.44 6.06 19.69
N PHE A 142 6.22 5.75 18.65
CA PHE A 142 7.08 4.57 18.67
C PHE A 142 8.41 4.89 19.41
N PRO A 143 8.83 4.07 20.38
CA PRO A 143 9.94 4.41 21.27
C PRO A 143 11.34 4.28 20.62
N ILE A 144 11.47 3.44 19.58
CA ILE A 144 12.75 3.13 18.95
C ILE A 144 12.92 3.99 17.69
N ARG A 145 13.87 4.92 17.70
CA ARG A 145 14.11 5.86 16.60
C ARG A 145 14.88 5.24 15.45
N PRO A 146 14.51 5.54 14.19
CA PRO A 146 15.24 5.05 13.03
C PRO A 146 16.48 5.90 12.74
N GLN A 147 17.49 5.31 12.12
CA GLN A 147 18.52 6.03 11.36
C GLN A 147 18.16 6.11 9.87
N LEU A 148 17.31 5.21 9.39
CA LEU A 148 16.82 5.20 8.03
C LEU A 148 15.33 4.89 7.99
N VAL A 149 14.58 5.67 7.23
CA VAL A 149 13.19 5.41 6.88
C VAL A 149 13.14 5.09 5.39
N VAL A 150 12.45 4.01 5.06
CA VAL A 150 12.27 3.51 3.69
C VAL A 150 10.78 3.51 3.35
N PHE A 151 10.42 4.17 2.25
CA PHE A 151 9.10 4.05 1.63
C PHE A 151 9.21 3.18 0.37
N TYR A 152 8.19 2.36 0.14
CA TYR A 152 8.09 1.48 -1.03
C TYR A 152 6.70 1.61 -1.64
N ASP A 153 6.59 2.53 -2.59
CA ASP A 153 5.34 3.08 -3.08
C ASP A 153 5.18 2.99 -4.60
N GLY A 154 3.99 3.32 -5.06
CA GLY A 154 3.66 3.47 -6.46
C GLY A 154 2.35 2.79 -6.87
N ALA A 155 2.16 1.51 -6.57
CA ALA A 155 0.99 0.77 -7.04
C ALA A 155 -0.32 1.32 -6.48
N ASN A 156 -0.41 1.51 -5.18
CA ASN A 156 -1.63 2.06 -4.56
C ASN A 156 -1.84 3.51 -4.95
N ASP A 157 -0.75 4.29 -5.05
CA ASP A 157 -0.79 5.66 -5.54
C ASP A 157 -1.38 5.75 -6.95
N ALA A 158 -0.87 4.94 -7.89
CA ALA A 158 -1.36 4.91 -9.26
C ALA A 158 -2.82 4.40 -9.35
N ASN A 159 -3.12 3.32 -8.63
CA ASN A 159 -4.45 2.71 -8.66
C ASN A 159 -5.53 3.66 -8.13
N TYR A 160 -5.32 4.25 -6.95
CA TYR A 160 -6.33 5.14 -6.36
C TYR A 160 -6.49 6.43 -7.15
N PHE A 161 -5.40 7.00 -7.67
CA PHE A 161 -5.53 8.15 -8.56
C PHE A 161 -6.31 7.79 -9.83
N ALA A 162 -6.00 6.67 -10.47
CA ALA A 162 -6.70 6.22 -11.68
C ALA A 162 -8.21 6.07 -11.47
N VAL A 163 -8.63 5.61 -10.29
CA VAL A 163 -10.04 5.43 -9.93
C VAL A 163 -10.72 6.74 -9.53
N GLN A 164 -10.07 7.55 -8.69
CA GLN A 164 -10.72 8.67 -7.99
C GLN A 164 -10.40 10.04 -8.59
N LYS A 165 -9.42 10.13 -9.50
CA LYS A 165 -9.02 11.36 -10.23
C LYS A 165 -8.79 12.57 -9.30
N THR A 166 -8.23 12.34 -8.11
CA THR A 166 -7.99 13.39 -7.12
C THR A 166 -6.66 13.18 -6.41
N PRO A 167 -5.95 14.26 -6.01
CA PRO A 167 -4.70 14.15 -5.26
C PRO A 167 -4.89 13.63 -3.83
N TYR A 168 -6.12 13.49 -3.38
CA TYR A 168 -6.49 12.95 -2.06
C TYR A 168 -7.05 11.52 -2.15
N ALA A 169 -6.78 10.85 -3.26
CA ALA A 169 -7.20 9.48 -3.48
C ALA A 169 -6.57 8.53 -2.45
N HIS A 170 -7.41 7.69 -1.84
CA HIS A 170 -6.99 6.61 -0.92
C HIS A 170 -8.10 5.58 -0.77
N GLU A 171 -7.77 4.44 -0.17
CA GLU A 171 -8.76 3.40 0.13
C GLU A 171 -9.92 3.93 0.98
N GLY A 172 -11.14 3.59 0.60
CA GLY A 172 -12.34 3.94 1.35
C GLY A 172 -12.70 5.42 1.39
N LYS A 173 -11.99 6.30 0.64
CA LYS A 173 -12.19 7.76 0.65
C LYS A 173 -13.66 8.15 0.51
N GLU A 174 -14.34 7.64 -0.50
CA GLU A 174 -15.74 7.99 -0.76
C GLU A 174 -16.68 7.57 0.38
N ARG A 175 -16.42 6.37 0.96
CA ARG A 175 -17.19 5.88 2.10
C ARG A 175 -16.99 6.74 3.33
N VAL A 176 -15.74 7.01 3.69
CA VAL A 176 -15.39 7.82 4.86
C VAL A 176 -15.92 9.25 4.70
N GLN A 177 -15.68 9.87 3.55
CA GLN A 177 -16.17 11.20 3.23
C GLN A 177 -17.69 11.25 3.31
N GLY A 178 -18.38 10.29 2.69
CA GLY A 178 -19.85 10.23 2.67
C GLY A 178 -20.45 10.09 4.07
N VAL A 179 -19.87 9.25 4.93
CA VAL A 179 -20.34 9.11 6.33
C VAL A 179 -20.14 10.41 7.10
N ILE A 180 -18.95 11.02 7.01
CA ILE A 180 -18.66 12.29 7.70
C ILE A 180 -19.58 13.41 7.21
N GLU A 181 -19.70 13.59 5.90
CA GLU A 181 -20.54 14.64 5.33
C GLU A 181 -22.02 14.43 5.65
N SER A 182 -22.50 13.20 5.60
CA SER A 182 -23.89 12.88 5.98
C SER A 182 -24.16 13.21 7.44
N TYR A 183 -23.18 12.97 8.32
CA TYR A 183 -23.33 13.28 9.73
C TYR A 183 -23.41 14.79 10.01
N TYR A 184 -22.55 15.58 9.38
CA TYR A 184 -22.44 17.02 9.66
C TYR A 184 -23.36 17.91 8.77
N LYS A 185 -23.58 17.54 7.51
CA LYS A 185 -24.36 18.33 6.55
C LYS A 185 -25.86 18.00 6.54
N SER A 186 -26.32 16.91 7.17
CA SER A 186 -27.71 16.53 7.19
C SER A 186 -28.52 17.55 8.01
N GLY A 187 -29.35 18.35 7.35
CA GLY A 187 -30.27 19.33 7.96
C GLY A 187 -31.36 18.69 8.82
N PHE A 188 -31.65 17.41 8.60
CA PHE A 188 -32.60 16.63 9.39
C PHE A 188 -31.86 15.49 10.08
N GLY A 189 -31.65 15.59 11.38
CA GLY A 189 -30.95 14.59 12.18
C GLY A 189 -31.51 13.19 12.07
N ILE A 190 -32.83 13.05 11.78
CA ILE A 190 -33.50 11.75 11.57
C ILE A 190 -33.02 10.99 10.33
N LEU A 191 -32.40 11.67 9.34
CA LEU A 191 -31.88 11.04 8.12
C LEU A 191 -30.45 10.49 8.30
N LYS A 192 -29.74 10.89 9.35
CA LYS A 192 -28.34 10.44 9.59
C LYS A 192 -28.18 8.91 9.62
N PRO A 193 -29.03 8.11 10.30
CA PRO A 193 -28.91 6.66 10.29
C PRO A 193 -29.10 6.04 8.90
N PHE A 194 -29.99 6.61 8.09
CA PHE A 194 -30.25 6.12 6.73
C PHE A 194 -29.07 6.40 5.80
N ASN A 195 -28.48 7.59 5.91
CA ASN A 195 -27.29 7.93 5.15
C ASN A 195 -26.08 7.06 5.54
N ALA A 196 -25.89 6.82 6.84
CA ALA A 196 -24.85 5.91 7.31
C ALA A 196 -25.06 4.48 6.79
N ALA A 197 -26.29 3.97 6.84
CA ALA A 197 -26.65 2.66 6.30
C ALA A 197 -26.41 2.59 4.78
N TYR A 198 -26.71 3.63 4.02
CA TYR A 198 -26.44 3.70 2.58
C TYR A 198 -24.94 3.56 2.27
N TYR A 199 -24.06 4.26 3.00
CA TYR A 199 -22.62 4.15 2.80
C TYR A 199 -22.01 2.83 3.31
N ALA A 200 -22.70 2.14 4.22
CA ALA A 200 -22.31 0.81 4.72
C ALA A 200 -22.93 -0.36 3.92
N SER A 201 -23.76 -0.08 2.92
CA SER A 201 -24.51 -1.10 2.15
C SER A 201 -23.60 -1.99 1.30
N PHE A 202 -23.74 -3.30 1.46
CA PHE A 202 -23.10 -4.30 0.59
C PHE A 202 -23.64 -4.27 -0.83
N THR A 203 -24.93 -3.97 -0.99
CA THR A 203 -25.57 -3.81 -2.31
C THR A 203 -24.92 -2.65 -3.08
N ARG A 204 -24.72 -1.51 -2.43
CA ARG A 204 -24.00 -0.37 -3.03
C ARG A 204 -22.58 -0.77 -3.43
N GLU A 205 -21.85 -1.45 -2.54
CA GLU A 205 -20.49 -1.91 -2.81
C GLU A 205 -20.43 -2.87 -4.02
N LEU A 206 -21.36 -3.83 -4.07
CA LEU A 206 -21.47 -4.76 -5.21
C LEU A 206 -21.77 -4.04 -6.51
N LEU A 207 -22.73 -3.14 -6.51
CA LEU A 207 -23.08 -2.34 -7.70
C LEU A 207 -21.92 -1.47 -8.16
N GLN A 208 -21.20 -0.83 -7.25
CA GLN A 208 -20.00 -0.07 -7.58
C GLN A 208 -18.93 -0.95 -8.25
N LYS A 209 -18.70 -2.15 -7.73
CA LYS A 209 -17.76 -3.11 -8.33
C LYS A 209 -18.19 -3.63 -9.69
N LEU A 210 -19.49 -3.87 -9.90
CA LEU A 210 -20.03 -4.38 -11.16
C LEU A 210 -20.13 -3.30 -12.24
N LEU A 211 -20.45 -2.06 -11.86
CA LEU A 211 -20.61 -0.94 -12.78
C LEU A 211 -19.32 -0.13 -12.97
N TYR A 212 -18.27 -0.48 -12.23
CA TYR A 212 -17.00 0.19 -12.35
C TYR A 212 -16.40 -0.06 -13.73
N THR A 213 -16.16 1.00 -14.45
CA THR A 213 -15.36 1.02 -15.68
C THR A 213 -14.15 1.90 -15.44
N ALA A 214 -12.95 1.35 -15.63
CA ALA A 214 -11.74 2.16 -15.53
C ALA A 214 -11.70 3.15 -16.70
N GLU A 215 -11.76 4.42 -16.41
CA GLU A 215 -11.56 5.47 -17.42
C GLU A 215 -10.06 5.72 -17.64
N PRO A 216 -9.64 6.05 -18.87
CA PRO A 216 -8.28 6.44 -19.14
C PRO A 216 -7.83 7.63 -18.27
N VAL A 217 -6.58 7.61 -17.84
CA VAL A 217 -5.92 8.77 -17.26
C VAL A 217 -5.34 9.61 -18.39
N ASP A 218 -5.81 10.85 -18.53
CA ASP A 218 -5.21 11.80 -19.45
C ASP A 218 -3.85 12.26 -18.89
N PRO A 219 -2.73 12.01 -19.63
CA PRO A 219 -1.39 12.41 -19.19
C PRO A 219 -1.21 13.94 -19.09
N HIS A 220 -2.09 14.72 -19.68
CA HIS A 220 -2.08 16.18 -19.67
C HIS A 220 -3.13 16.81 -18.75
N SER A 221 -3.88 16.00 -18.00
CA SER A 221 -4.91 16.50 -17.11
C SER A 221 -4.33 17.33 -15.96
N PRO A 222 -4.99 18.44 -15.59
CA PRO A 222 -4.59 19.23 -14.42
C PRO A 222 -4.69 18.44 -13.11
N GLU A 223 -5.58 17.46 -13.04
CA GLU A 223 -5.75 16.57 -11.89
C GLU A 223 -4.52 15.69 -11.69
N LEU A 224 -3.97 15.12 -12.77
CA LEU A 224 -2.73 14.34 -12.71
C LEU A 224 -1.53 15.23 -12.32
N ALA A 225 -1.44 16.42 -12.92
CA ALA A 225 -0.37 17.36 -12.59
C ALA A 225 -0.41 17.76 -11.10
N LEU A 226 -1.58 18.08 -10.57
CA LEU A 226 -1.77 18.40 -9.15
C LEU A 226 -1.49 17.20 -8.25
N TYR A 227 -1.93 16.00 -8.65
CA TYR A 227 -1.66 14.78 -7.92
C TYR A 227 -0.16 14.51 -7.76
N VAL A 228 0.59 14.62 -8.87
CA VAL A 228 2.04 14.42 -8.90
C VAL A 228 2.75 15.47 -8.04
N ASP A 229 2.40 16.75 -8.18
CA ASP A 229 2.97 17.84 -7.38
C ASP A 229 2.78 17.61 -5.88
N LEU A 230 1.56 17.27 -5.45
CA LEU A 230 1.28 17.02 -4.05
C LEU A 230 1.94 15.72 -3.53
N THR A 231 2.07 14.70 -4.38
CA THR A 231 2.76 13.46 -4.00
C THR A 231 4.25 13.71 -3.78
N VAL A 232 4.91 14.45 -4.67
CA VAL A 232 6.31 14.85 -4.49
C VAL A 232 6.48 15.69 -3.22
N LYS A 233 5.58 16.64 -2.96
CA LYS A 233 5.60 17.44 -1.73
C LYS A 233 5.45 16.60 -0.46
N ARG A 234 4.68 15.52 -0.49
CA ARG A 234 4.58 14.56 0.62
C ARG A 234 5.90 13.86 0.89
N TYR A 235 6.59 13.38 -0.15
CA TYR A 235 7.90 12.76 0.01
C TYR A 235 8.97 13.76 0.45
N ASP A 236 8.96 14.98 -0.09
CA ASP A 236 9.85 16.07 0.38
C ASP A 236 9.59 16.41 1.86
N PHE A 237 8.32 16.36 2.30
CA PHE A 237 7.96 16.54 3.71
C PHE A 237 8.47 15.37 4.56
N ALA A 238 8.26 14.12 4.12
CA ALA A 238 8.77 12.94 4.82
C ALA A 238 10.30 12.98 4.98
N ALA A 239 11.02 13.36 3.93
CA ALA A 239 12.47 13.50 3.97
C ALA A 239 12.92 14.56 4.98
N ARG A 240 12.25 15.73 5.03
CA ARG A 240 12.54 16.79 6.02
C ARG A 240 12.18 16.37 7.44
N LEU A 241 11.07 15.66 7.61
CA LEU A 241 10.67 15.12 8.90
C LEU A 241 11.72 14.13 9.42
N CYS A 242 12.15 13.20 8.59
CA CYS A 242 13.23 12.27 8.95
C CYS A 242 14.50 13.00 9.36
N ALA A 243 14.94 13.98 8.57
CA ALA A 243 16.12 14.79 8.87
C ALA A 243 16.02 15.54 10.21
N ALA A 244 14.84 16.07 10.54
CA ALA A 244 14.59 16.75 11.82
C ALA A 244 14.74 15.81 13.04
N TYR A 245 14.56 14.51 12.83
CA TYR A 245 14.77 13.47 13.85
C TYR A 245 16.12 12.75 13.71
N GLY A 246 17.04 13.23 12.87
CA GLY A 246 18.36 12.64 12.66
C GLY A 246 18.35 11.36 11.80
N ALA A 247 17.27 11.08 11.11
CA ALA A 247 17.13 9.93 10.22
C ALA A 247 17.32 10.34 8.75
N GLN A 248 17.78 9.38 7.93
CA GLN A 248 17.77 9.49 6.48
C GLN A 248 16.45 8.96 5.91
N PHE A 249 16.14 9.35 4.68
CA PHE A 249 14.92 8.90 3.97
C PHE A 249 15.30 8.30 2.61
N LEU A 250 14.66 7.18 2.24
CA LEU A 250 14.68 6.57 0.92
C LEU A 250 13.27 6.28 0.45
N LEU A 251 13.02 6.57 -0.81
CA LEU A 251 11.81 6.21 -1.54
C LEU A 251 12.17 5.26 -2.68
N PHE A 252 11.59 4.08 -2.68
CA PHE A 252 11.67 3.12 -3.78
C PHE A 252 10.35 3.10 -4.55
N LEU A 253 10.41 3.40 -5.86
CA LEU A 253 9.27 3.21 -6.74
C LEU A 253 9.15 1.73 -7.09
N GLN A 254 8.08 1.07 -6.62
CA GLN A 254 7.93 -0.37 -6.67
C GLN A 254 7.73 -0.91 -8.10
N PRO A 255 8.25 -2.11 -8.41
CA PRO A 255 7.92 -2.82 -9.63
C PRO A 255 6.46 -3.28 -9.62
N VAL A 256 5.81 -3.15 -10.78
CA VAL A 256 4.48 -3.66 -11.06
C VAL A 256 4.50 -4.25 -12.47
N TYR A 257 3.91 -5.40 -12.69
CA TYR A 257 3.90 -6.07 -14.00
C TYR A 257 3.48 -5.14 -15.15
N TRP A 258 2.53 -4.26 -14.90
CA TRP A 258 1.97 -3.34 -15.88
C TRP A 258 2.93 -2.26 -16.37
N VAL A 259 3.94 -1.89 -15.57
CA VAL A 259 4.86 -0.78 -15.84
C VAL A 259 6.26 -1.23 -16.25
N GLU A 260 6.54 -2.52 -16.18
CA GLU A 260 7.84 -3.04 -16.61
C GLU A 260 8.08 -2.82 -18.11
N THR A 261 9.31 -2.50 -18.43
CA THR A 261 9.80 -2.39 -19.81
C THR A 261 10.85 -3.46 -20.13
N CYS A 262 10.87 -4.55 -19.37
CA CYS A 262 11.82 -5.64 -19.50
C CYS A 262 11.73 -6.31 -20.87
N LYS A 263 12.89 -6.49 -21.51
CA LYS A 263 13.01 -7.24 -22.77
C LYS A 263 13.64 -8.63 -22.58
N ASP A 264 14.35 -8.82 -21.48
CA ASP A 264 15.19 -9.98 -21.20
C ASP A 264 14.54 -10.96 -20.20
N VAL A 265 13.21 -11.11 -20.24
CA VAL A 265 12.51 -12.10 -19.42
C VAL A 265 12.56 -13.45 -20.13
N ASN A 266 12.86 -14.52 -19.39
CA ASN A 266 12.77 -15.88 -19.91
C ASN A 266 11.42 -16.10 -20.62
N PRO A 267 11.39 -16.52 -21.91
CA PRO A 267 10.16 -16.62 -22.69
C PRO A 267 9.07 -17.50 -22.06
N ALA A 268 9.46 -18.59 -21.36
CA ALA A 268 8.51 -19.45 -20.67
C ALA A 268 7.87 -18.77 -19.46
N VAL A 269 8.68 -17.99 -18.72
CA VAL A 269 8.18 -17.18 -17.59
C VAL A 269 7.25 -16.09 -18.09
N ALA A 270 7.65 -15.36 -19.15
CA ALA A 270 6.82 -14.31 -19.73
C ALA A 270 5.47 -14.85 -20.25
N ALA A 271 5.46 -16.05 -20.86
CA ALA A 271 4.24 -16.69 -21.32
C ALA A 271 3.32 -17.07 -20.14
N SER A 272 3.88 -17.68 -19.09
CA SER A 272 3.14 -18.06 -17.87
C SER A 272 2.55 -16.85 -17.15
N GLU A 273 3.33 -15.78 -16.97
CA GLU A 273 2.84 -14.54 -16.35
C GLU A 273 1.77 -13.86 -17.20
N LYS A 274 1.94 -13.83 -18.51
CA LYS A 274 0.94 -13.29 -19.43
C LYS A 274 -0.38 -14.05 -19.36
N GLU A 275 -0.34 -15.38 -19.28
CA GLU A 275 -1.55 -16.21 -19.12
C GLU A 275 -2.21 -15.95 -17.77
N THR A 276 -1.45 -15.93 -16.69
CA THR A 276 -1.96 -15.78 -15.33
C THR A 276 -2.49 -14.39 -15.07
N ILE A 277 -1.77 -13.34 -15.46
CA ILE A 277 -2.05 -11.95 -15.11
C ILE A 277 -2.99 -11.30 -16.13
N LEU A 278 -2.69 -11.40 -17.43
CA LEU A 278 -3.46 -10.75 -18.49
C LEU A 278 -4.74 -11.52 -18.87
N GLY A 279 -4.92 -12.76 -18.45
CA GLY A 279 -6.18 -13.51 -18.59
C GLY A 279 -7.35 -12.86 -17.87
N ARG A 280 -7.09 -11.98 -16.91
CA ARG A 280 -8.11 -11.14 -16.25
C ARG A 280 -8.42 -9.91 -17.10
N LYS A 281 -9.21 -10.07 -18.15
CA LYS A 281 -9.73 -8.97 -19.00
C LYS A 281 -10.69 -8.03 -18.27
N THR A 282 -10.69 -8.00 -16.95
CA THR A 282 -11.77 -7.41 -16.14
C THR A 282 -11.72 -5.89 -16.08
N PHE A 283 -10.56 -5.26 -16.37
CA PHE A 283 -10.42 -3.79 -16.26
C PHE A 283 -9.68 -3.25 -17.50
N PRO A 284 -10.42 -2.73 -18.50
CA PRO A 284 -9.79 -1.99 -19.59
C PRO A 284 -9.01 -0.80 -19.03
N HIS A 285 -7.95 -0.42 -19.72
CA HIS A 285 -7.09 0.72 -19.36
C HIS A 285 -6.24 0.58 -18.06
N VAL A 286 -6.28 -0.51 -17.32
CA VAL A 286 -5.45 -0.67 -16.10
C VAL A 286 -3.98 -0.46 -16.40
N ARG A 287 -3.45 -1.14 -17.42
CA ARG A 287 -2.05 -1.00 -17.84
C ARG A 287 -1.72 0.45 -18.19
N ASP A 288 -2.53 1.06 -19.05
CA ASP A 288 -2.26 2.40 -19.57
C ASP A 288 -2.33 3.44 -18.46
N ASN A 289 -3.26 3.28 -17.53
CA ASN A 289 -3.38 4.13 -16.36
C ASN A 289 -2.16 4.02 -15.44
N PHE A 290 -1.71 2.79 -15.14
CA PHE A 290 -0.49 2.59 -14.37
C PHE A 290 0.73 3.18 -15.05
N MET A 291 0.91 2.92 -16.35
CA MET A 291 2.03 3.48 -17.13
C MET A 291 2.02 5.00 -17.10
N THR A 292 0.85 5.63 -17.30
CA THR A 292 0.71 7.10 -17.30
C THR A 292 1.08 7.71 -15.95
N VAL A 293 0.54 7.18 -14.86
CA VAL A 293 0.80 7.72 -13.52
C VAL A 293 2.26 7.48 -13.10
N TYR A 294 2.79 6.27 -13.35
CA TYR A 294 4.18 5.95 -13.03
C TYR A 294 5.18 6.80 -13.80
N ALA A 295 4.95 7.03 -15.09
CA ALA A 295 5.81 7.89 -15.90
C ALA A 295 5.81 9.34 -15.39
N ALA A 296 4.65 9.84 -14.95
CA ALA A 296 4.53 11.18 -14.40
C ALA A 296 5.23 11.30 -13.03
N LEU A 297 5.09 10.31 -12.16
CA LEU A 297 5.75 10.25 -10.85
C LEU A 297 7.28 10.13 -11.03
N GLU A 298 7.74 9.19 -11.85
CA GLU A 298 9.17 8.98 -12.12
C GLU A 298 9.82 10.26 -12.62
N LYS A 299 9.22 10.92 -13.62
CA LYS A 299 9.72 12.18 -14.16
C LYS A 299 9.85 13.27 -13.10
N ALA A 300 8.88 13.36 -12.18
CA ALA A 300 8.85 14.39 -11.14
C ALA A 300 9.80 14.06 -9.97
N LEU A 301 10.08 12.77 -9.73
CA LEU A 301 11.00 12.32 -8.69
C LEU A 301 12.44 12.19 -9.17
N ALA A 302 12.67 12.18 -10.48
CA ALA A 302 14.01 12.10 -11.06
C ALA A 302 14.93 13.19 -10.48
N GLY A 303 16.13 12.79 -10.04
CA GLY A 303 17.11 13.69 -9.43
C GLY A 303 16.89 14.01 -7.95
N LYS A 304 15.82 13.53 -7.32
CA LYS A 304 15.66 13.62 -5.86
C LYS A 304 16.69 12.71 -5.16
N PRO A 305 17.44 13.18 -4.16
CA PRO A 305 18.52 12.42 -3.54
C PRO A 305 18.05 11.18 -2.74
N TYR A 306 16.77 11.10 -2.48
CA TYR A 306 16.12 9.98 -1.78
C TYR A 306 15.40 9.01 -2.70
N PHE A 307 15.37 9.24 -4.00
CA PHE A 307 14.56 8.45 -4.95
C PHE A 307 15.38 7.36 -5.62
N VAL A 308 14.82 6.16 -5.65
CA VAL A 308 15.35 4.99 -6.36
C VAL A 308 14.24 4.33 -7.15
N ASP A 309 14.43 4.20 -8.45
CA ASP A 309 13.49 3.54 -9.35
C ASP A 309 13.75 2.02 -9.38
N LEU A 310 12.78 1.22 -8.93
CA LEU A 310 12.84 -0.23 -8.97
C LEU A 310 11.92 -0.86 -10.02
N ARG A 311 11.28 -0.09 -10.90
CA ARG A 311 10.28 -0.63 -11.85
C ARG A 311 10.79 -1.80 -12.67
N ASN A 312 12.07 -1.82 -12.99
CA ASN A 312 12.70 -2.86 -13.80
C ASN A 312 13.67 -3.77 -13.01
N CYS A 313 13.61 -3.77 -11.67
CA CYS A 313 14.54 -4.55 -10.86
C CYS A 313 14.35 -6.06 -10.98
N LEU A 314 13.21 -6.50 -11.50
CA LEU A 314 12.87 -7.91 -11.71
C LEU A 314 13.10 -8.39 -13.16
N CYS A 315 13.74 -7.60 -14.00
CA CYS A 315 14.16 -8.02 -15.34
C CYS A 315 15.20 -9.17 -15.25
N GLY A 316 15.22 -10.04 -16.25
CA GLY A 316 16.12 -11.21 -16.26
C GLY A 316 15.68 -12.38 -15.37
N ARG A 317 14.45 -12.33 -14.83
CA ARG A 317 13.90 -13.38 -13.97
C ARG A 317 13.73 -14.73 -14.67
N ASN A 318 13.98 -15.81 -13.93
CA ASN A 318 13.84 -17.18 -14.40
C ASN A 318 12.65 -17.93 -13.77
N ALA A 319 11.86 -17.26 -12.93
CA ALA A 319 10.65 -17.77 -12.30
C ALA A 319 9.59 -16.66 -12.28
N PRO A 320 8.28 -16.99 -12.18
CA PRO A 320 7.23 -15.99 -11.99
C PRO A 320 7.44 -15.20 -10.70
N VAL A 321 7.45 -13.88 -10.82
CA VAL A 321 7.73 -12.95 -9.70
C VAL A 321 6.51 -12.17 -9.24
N TYR A 322 5.42 -12.18 -10.05
CA TYR A 322 4.16 -11.54 -9.71
C TYR A 322 3.06 -12.55 -9.44
N THR A 323 2.16 -12.21 -8.55
CA THR A 323 0.89 -12.92 -8.37
C THR A 323 -0.11 -12.55 -9.46
N ALA A 324 -1.26 -13.21 -9.49
CA ALA A 324 -2.27 -13.05 -10.54
C ALA A 324 -2.82 -11.62 -10.71
N ASP A 325 -2.61 -10.73 -9.76
CA ASP A 325 -3.03 -9.32 -9.84
C ASP A 325 -1.98 -8.40 -10.49
N GLY A 326 -0.76 -8.90 -10.73
CA GLY A 326 0.32 -8.14 -11.35
C GLY A 326 0.97 -7.07 -10.45
N VAL A 327 0.58 -7.01 -9.18
CA VAL A 327 1.09 -6.04 -8.19
C VAL A 327 1.83 -6.72 -7.04
N HIS A 328 1.21 -7.75 -6.45
CA HIS A 328 1.86 -8.51 -5.37
C HIS A 328 2.90 -9.46 -5.93
N ASN A 329 3.85 -9.83 -5.08
CA ASN A 329 5.02 -10.60 -5.48
C ASN A 329 5.01 -12.01 -4.88
N THR A 330 5.55 -12.97 -5.64
CA THR A 330 5.92 -14.30 -5.15
C THR A 330 7.13 -14.19 -4.21
N ASP A 331 7.56 -15.29 -3.60
CA ASP A 331 8.80 -15.31 -2.80
C ASP A 331 10.01 -14.88 -3.64
N ALA A 332 10.15 -15.41 -4.85
CA ALA A 332 11.21 -15.03 -5.78
C ALA A 332 11.17 -13.52 -6.12
N GLY A 333 9.98 -12.95 -6.27
CA GLY A 333 9.83 -11.52 -6.50
C GLY A 333 10.28 -10.68 -5.31
N ARG A 334 9.89 -11.07 -4.08
CA ARG A 334 10.33 -10.37 -2.86
C ARG A 334 11.83 -10.46 -2.62
N GLU A 335 12.44 -11.62 -2.89
CA GLU A 335 13.89 -11.79 -2.85
C GLU A 335 14.60 -10.89 -3.85
N GLY A 336 14.12 -10.82 -5.10
CA GLY A 336 14.66 -9.93 -6.12
C GLY A 336 14.56 -8.45 -5.74
N ILE A 337 13.42 -8.02 -5.18
CA ILE A 337 13.23 -6.65 -4.71
C ILE A 337 14.15 -6.33 -3.54
N ALA A 338 14.25 -7.21 -2.54
CA ALA A 338 15.15 -7.03 -1.40
C ALA A 338 16.61 -6.92 -1.86
N ALA A 339 17.04 -7.75 -2.80
CA ALA A 339 18.38 -7.68 -3.40
C ALA A 339 18.60 -6.33 -4.13
N ALA A 340 17.61 -5.81 -4.84
CA ALA A 340 17.68 -4.54 -5.55
C ALA A 340 17.70 -3.32 -4.60
N MET A 341 17.04 -3.38 -3.46
CA MET A 341 17.06 -2.32 -2.43
C MET A 341 18.39 -2.25 -1.67
N LEU A 342 19.07 -3.38 -1.52
CA LEU A 342 20.21 -3.54 -0.62
C LEU A 342 21.36 -2.53 -0.88
N PRO A 343 21.79 -2.24 -2.12
CA PRO A 343 22.86 -1.27 -2.37
C PRO A 343 22.53 0.13 -1.85
N ALA A 344 21.34 0.63 -2.16
CA ALA A 344 20.92 1.96 -1.74
C ALA A 344 20.76 2.07 -0.21
N ILE A 345 20.35 0.99 0.46
CA ILE A 345 20.29 0.94 1.93
C ILE A 345 21.69 0.95 2.53
N ARG A 346 22.64 0.19 1.97
CA ARG A 346 24.05 0.17 2.43
C ARG A 346 24.71 1.53 2.34
N GLU A 347 24.48 2.27 1.27
CA GLU A 347 25.01 3.62 1.08
C GLU A 347 24.60 4.60 2.19
N ARG A 348 23.46 4.35 2.84
CA ARG A 348 22.96 5.18 3.96
C ARG A 348 23.65 4.85 5.29
N PHE A 349 24.40 3.77 5.35
CA PHE A 349 25.15 3.36 6.53
C PHE A 349 26.63 3.18 6.19
N PRO A 350 27.37 4.26 5.88
CA PRO A 350 28.78 4.14 5.57
C PRO A 350 29.50 3.51 6.74
N ALA A 351 30.40 2.55 6.46
CA ALA A 351 31.28 1.97 7.45
C ALA A 351 32.08 3.12 8.10
N LYS A 352 32.00 3.26 9.42
CA LYS A 352 32.98 4.12 10.11
C LYS A 352 34.36 3.54 9.82
N PRO A 353 35.36 4.37 9.44
CA PRO A 353 36.72 3.89 9.34
C PRO A 353 37.06 3.27 10.70
N VAL A 354 37.51 2.02 10.69
CA VAL A 354 38.10 1.37 11.86
C VAL A 354 39.29 2.22 12.24
N THR A 355 39.16 3.08 13.24
CA THR A 355 40.30 3.68 13.89
C THR A 355 41.05 2.50 14.55
N THR A 356 42.04 2.01 13.88
CA THR A 356 43.08 1.19 14.51
C THR A 356 43.80 2.13 15.46
N ASP A 357 43.25 2.36 16.65
CA ASP A 357 44.02 2.86 17.75
C ASP A 357 45.02 1.78 18.08
N GLY A 358 46.19 1.92 17.44
CA GLY A 358 47.39 1.20 17.82
C GLY A 358 47.71 1.53 19.25
N GLY A 359 47.36 0.62 20.13
CA GLY A 359 47.94 0.60 21.46
C GLY A 359 49.43 0.38 21.32
N ALA A 360 50.17 1.46 21.35
CA ALA A 360 51.59 1.45 21.61
C ALA A 360 51.80 2.20 22.93
N SER A 361 51.95 1.47 24.00
CA SER A 361 52.90 1.75 25.09
C SER A 361 52.67 0.75 26.22
#